data_06f62003e2bb90e9825a12236b5f5252
#
_entry.id   06f62003e2bb90e9825a12236b5f5252
#
_cell.length_a   1.000
_cell.length_b   1.000
_cell.length_c   1.000
_cell.angle_alpha   90.00
_cell.angle_beta   90.00
_cell.angle_gamma   90.00
#
_symmetry.space_group_name_H-M   'P 1'
#
loop_
_entity.id
_entity.type
_entity.pdbx_description
1 polymer ?
#
loop_
_entity_poly.entity_id
_entity_poly.type
_entity_poly.pdbx_seq_one_letter_code
_entity_poly.pdbx_strand_id
1 'polypeptide(L)'
;MSEYSAVKDKIVGSFCKQKPDLLESLIISTNNLDNQGKNKNKDILKSEWEKVWEKYPVSQTVKSSISAFFNSGYYFGIWDNNYNLSELAQKVLNKEITPQDYLDIFILNYVIQIGNKTYNPLVCLLEYLIENNYEYQTFQITNDVISDVMKKTSPDWAKKSTDDEDDEDKKKENQKHRHLHLLFRGTNYFEWLSEQRETNKSKLKINPQELLDKCNRKYHNQPVEKFKADNSNWTENSIYLTTGFSADRFDASTIQSSFKNNTNQDFKQKIYYGAPGTGKSYSVDRKAKENFGNNYERVTFHNNYTYANFIGTYKPVPKDGQEDVITYSYVPGVLTKLLVKALKNPDQNYLLIIEEINRAHAAAAVFGDFFQLLDRDGNYKSEYKISTSEDLTRYFKKTFNQDEENIDNVKNHLGQEYNQVILPANLFIWATMNSADQGVMPIDTAFKRRWEMEYIHIDKNEELIKGKYQFNIGKDNKITWNDFRKTINNYLSSSASMKINEDKLMGTYFISKKTLEQYENQPAELLKIIKNKVLYYLFDDVVKPYRSTFFASNKANTFLQLCNNFDNDGIGVFNDDLKVKLNKIIQRKTTEPETEDEKELEE
;
A
#
# COMPACT_ATOMS: atom_id res chain seq x y z
N MET A 1 -8.30 41.41 3.90
CA MET A 1 -7.63 40.29 4.58
C MET A 1 -8.57 39.12 4.95
N SER A 2 -9.85 39.35 5.31
CA SER A 2 -10.82 38.27 5.65
C SER A 2 -11.22 37.36 4.49
N GLU A 3 -11.36 37.86 3.27
CA GLU A 3 -11.70 37.05 2.09
C GLU A 3 -10.58 36.09 1.66
N TYR A 4 -9.33 36.47 1.89
CA TYR A 4 -8.16 35.68 1.50
C TYR A 4 -7.99 34.42 2.38
N SER A 5 -8.34 34.50 3.65
CA SER A 5 -8.27 33.38 4.59
C SER A 5 -9.36 32.33 4.28
N ALA A 6 -10.57 32.73 4.01
CA ALA A 6 -11.68 31.82 3.69
C ALA A 6 -11.49 31.06 2.37
N VAL A 7 -10.80 31.69 1.40
CA VAL A 7 -10.45 31.05 0.12
C VAL A 7 -9.34 30.01 0.31
N LYS A 8 -8.32 30.33 1.10
CA LYS A 8 -7.23 29.38 1.43
C LYS A 8 -7.77 28.10 2.09
N ASP A 9 -8.69 28.24 3.04
CA ASP A 9 -9.36 27.13 3.72
C ASP A 9 -10.05 26.19 2.77
N LYS A 10 -10.82 26.75 1.86
CA LYS A 10 -11.57 25.98 0.88
C LYS A 10 -10.67 25.23 -0.09
N ILE A 11 -9.52 25.83 -0.46
CA ILE A 11 -8.54 25.23 -1.38
C ILE A 11 -7.82 24.06 -0.70
N VAL A 12 -7.26 24.26 0.50
CA VAL A 12 -6.59 23.20 1.24
C VAL A 12 -7.58 22.07 1.56
N GLY A 13 -8.79 22.40 2.00
CA GLY A 13 -9.84 21.43 2.25
C GLY A 13 -10.24 20.63 1.00
N SER A 14 -10.35 21.29 -0.15
CA SER A 14 -10.67 20.62 -1.42
C SER A 14 -9.52 19.73 -1.90
N PHE A 15 -8.29 20.23 -1.80
CA PHE A 15 -7.10 19.48 -2.20
C PHE A 15 -6.92 18.23 -1.33
N CYS A 16 -7.00 18.37 -0.02
CA CYS A 16 -6.88 17.25 0.92
C CYS A 16 -8.08 16.28 0.89
N LYS A 17 -9.27 16.75 0.50
CA LYS A 17 -10.49 15.93 0.38
C LYS A 17 -10.53 15.11 -0.89
N GLN A 18 -10.04 15.62 -2.00
CA GLN A 18 -10.13 15.01 -3.34
C GLN A 18 -8.82 14.35 -3.80
N LYS A 19 -7.79 14.43 -2.94
CA LYS A 19 -6.57 13.61 -3.00
C LYS A 19 -5.71 13.67 -4.27
N PRO A 20 -4.98 12.55 -4.52
CA PRO A 20 -3.98 12.46 -5.57
C PRO A 20 -4.49 12.79 -6.96
N ASP A 21 -5.75 12.45 -7.26
CA ASP A 21 -6.33 12.65 -8.60
C ASP A 21 -6.44 14.14 -8.99
N LEU A 22 -6.73 15.03 -8.02
CA LEU A 22 -6.76 16.47 -8.26
C LEU A 22 -5.35 16.99 -8.54
N LEU A 23 -4.36 16.54 -7.78
CA LEU A 23 -2.94 16.88 -7.98
C LEU A 23 -2.48 16.48 -9.38
N GLU A 24 -2.74 15.25 -9.79
CA GLU A 24 -2.39 14.75 -11.11
C GLU A 24 -3.06 15.57 -12.23
N SER A 25 -4.34 15.89 -12.07
CA SER A 25 -5.09 16.70 -13.04
C SER A 25 -4.51 18.11 -13.18
N LEU A 26 -4.04 18.72 -12.08
CA LEU A 26 -3.39 20.04 -12.09
C LEU A 26 -2.04 20.00 -12.82
N ILE A 27 -1.23 18.98 -12.55
CA ILE A 27 0.07 18.78 -13.19
C ILE A 27 -0.10 18.59 -14.69
N ILE A 28 -1.01 17.71 -15.11
CA ILE A 28 -1.29 17.42 -16.53
C ILE A 28 -1.79 18.69 -17.25
N SER A 29 -2.74 19.44 -16.66
CA SER A 29 -3.27 20.66 -17.25
C SER A 29 -2.19 21.72 -17.44
N THR A 30 -1.27 21.87 -16.50
CA THR A 30 -0.15 22.81 -16.59
C THR A 30 0.84 22.39 -17.68
N ASN A 31 1.19 21.11 -17.75
CA ASN A 31 2.07 20.59 -18.79
C ASN A 31 1.49 20.74 -20.21
N ASN A 32 0.18 20.58 -20.39
CA ASN A 32 -0.48 20.76 -21.66
C ASN A 32 -0.36 22.21 -22.19
N LEU A 33 -0.27 23.19 -21.29
CA LEU A 33 -0.01 24.58 -21.67
C LEU A 33 1.43 24.80 -22.15
N ASP A 34 2.41 24.12 -21.54
CA ASP A 34 3.81 24.18 -21.96
C ASP A 34 3.99 23.61 -23.37
N ASN A 35 3.38 22.47 -23.66
CA ASN A 35 3.48 21.80 -24.96
C ASN A 35 2.81 22.56 -26.11
N GLN A 36 1.91 23.50 -25.82
CA GLN A 36 1.23 24.29 -26.87
C GLN A 36 1.99 25.57 -27.25
N GLY A 37 3.15 25.86 -26.64
CA GLY A 37 3.97 27.04 -26.91
C GLY A 37 3.23 28.38 -26.70
N LYS A 38 2.12 28.36 -25.95
CA LYS A 38 1.30 29.54 -25.68
C LYS A 38 1.90 30.30 -24.52
N ASN A 39 2.06 31.61 -24.66
CA ASN A 39 2.38 32.50 -23.54
C ASN A 39 1.36 32.25 -22.44
N LYS A 40 1.84 31.83 -21.26
CA LYS A 40 1.02 31.53 -20.08
C LYS A 40 0.39 32.83 -19.58
N ASN A 41 -0.77 33.20 -20.11
CA ASN A 41 -1.55 34.32 -19.60
C ASN A 41 -2.71 33.82 -18.70
N LYS A 42 -3.23 34.70 -17.86
CA LYS A 42 -4.28 34.38 -16.89
C LYS A 42 -5.55 33.78 -17.52
N ASP A 43 -5.88 34.17 -18.75
CA ASP A 43 -7.12 33.75 -19.40
C ASP A 43 -7.04 32.32 -19.95
N ILE A 44 -5.88 31.94 -20.48
CA ILE A 44 -5.63 30.56 -20.96
C ILE A 44 -5.58 29.60 -19.77
N LEU A 45 -4.88 29.97 -18.70
CA LEU A 45 -4.84 29.21 -17.46
C LEU A 45 -6.25 29.03 -16.88
N LYS A 46 -7.08 30.07 -16.90
CA LYS A 46 -8.46 30.00 -16.42
C LYS A 46 -9.28 28.95 -17.18
N SER A 47 -9.19 28.93 -18.48
CA SER A 47 -9.92 27.98 -19.33
C SER A 47 -9.53 26.52 -19.06
N GLU A 48 -8.23 26.23 -18.85
CA GLU A 48 -7.79 24.88 -18.51
C GLU A 48 -8.21 24.47 -17.08
N TRP A 49 -8.25 25.39 -16.18
CA TRP A 49 -8.67 25.14 -14.79
C TRP A 49 -10.16 24.97 -14.62
N GLU A 50 -10.97 25.65 -15.41
CA GLU A 50 -12.41 25.43 -15.45
C GLU A 50 -12.72 23.98 -15.78
N LYS A 51 -11.97 23.34 -16.69
CA LYS A 51 -12.10 21.91 -17.00
C LYS A 51 -11.75 21.00 -15.82
N VAL A 52 -10.71 21.34 -15.04
CA VAL A 52 -10.36 20.59 -13.81
C VAL A 52 -11.45 20.73 -12.76
N TRP A 53 -12.01 21.95 -12.60
CA TRP A 53 -13.06 22.20 -11.62
C TRP A 53 -14.44 21.65 -12.01
N GLU A 54 -14.69 21.38 -13.26
CA GLU A 54 -15.87 20.62 -13.69
C GLU A 54 -15.84 19.19 -13.17
N LYS A 55 -14.66 18.59 -13.17
CA LYS A 55 -14.47 17.22 -12.65
C LYS A 55 -14.47 17.15 -11.13
N TYR A 56 -14.00 18.21 -10.45
CA TYR A 56 -13.88 18.25 -9.00
C TYR A 56 -14.76 19.36 -8.40
N PRO A 57 -15.88 19.04 -7.72
CA PRO A 57 -16.80 20.03 -7.20
C PRO A 57 -16.15 20.88 -6.11
N VAL A 58 -16.00 22.16 -6.39
CA VAL A 58 -15.53 23.21 -5.48
C VAL A 58 -16.55 24.32 -5.39
N SER A 59 -16.49 25.10 -4.31
CA SER A 59 -17.43 26.22 -4.15
C SER A 59 -17.29 27.26 -5.27
N GLN A 60 -18.38 27.94 -5.61
CA GLN A 60 -18.43 29.00 -6.64
C GLN A 60 -17.35 30.07 -6.42
N THR A 61 -17.08 30.42 -5.16
CA THR A 61 -16.06 31.40 -4.76
C THR A 61 -14.63 30.97 -5.13
N VAL A 62 -14.35 29.65 -5.09
CA VAL A 62 -13.05 29.10 -5.50
C VAL A 62 -12.96 29.06 -7.03
N LYS A 63 -14.04 28.69 -7.71
CA LYS A 63 -14.11 28.66 -9.18
C LYS A 63 -13.84 30.04 -9.81
N SER A 64 -14.29 31.12 -9.18
CA SER A 64 -14.15 32.49 -9.69
C SER A 64 -12.80 33.14 -9.40
N SER A 65 -11.96 32.56 -8.53
CA SER A 65 -10.69 33.16 -8.10
C SER A 65 -9.47 32.50 -8.74
N ILE A 66 -8.97 33.08 -9.82
CA ILE A 66 -7.71 32.67 -10.48
C ILE A 66 -6.54 32.72 -9.49
N SER A 67 -6.49 33.75 -8.63
CA SER A 67 -5.45 33.90 -7.62
C SER A 67 -5.46 32.76 -6.60
N ALA A 68 -6.64 32.28 -6.23
CA ALA A 68 -6.77 31.15 -5.31
C ALA A 68 -6.20 29.86 -5.90
N PHE A 69 -6.42 29.65 -7.18
CA PHE A 69 -5.91 28.46 -7.86
C PHE A 69 -4.38 28.52 -8.07
N PHE A 70 -3.86 29.63 -8.55
CA PHE A 70 -2.43 29.83 -8.69
C PHE A 70 -1.70 29.59 -7.36
N ASN A 71 -2.23 30.19 -6.29
CA ASN A 71 -1.66 30.03 -4.97
C ASN A 71 -1.70 28.55 -4.50
N SER A 72 -2.71 27.77 -4.91
CA SER A 72 -2.76 26.34 -4.54
C SER A 72 -1.57 25.58 -5.11
N GLY A 73 -1.34 25.64 -6.40
CA GLY A 73 -0.22 24.96 -7.02
C GLY A 73 1.13 25.48 -6.52
N TYR A 74 1.23 26.77 -6.25
CA TYR A 74 2.42 27.36 -5.66
C TYR A 74 2.66 26.88 -4.21
N TYR A 75 1.63 26.85 -3.37
CA TYR A 75 1.74 26.39 -1.98
C TYR A 75 2.02 24.89 -1.86
N PHE A 76 1.47 24.10 -2.74
CA PHE A 76 1.75 22.67 -2.77
C PHE A 76 3.01 22.33 -3.58
N GLY A 77 3.77 23.34 -4.03
CA GLY A 77 5.02 23.14 -4.74
C GLY A 77 4.88 22.46 -6.10
N ILE A 78 3.72 22.60 -6.74
CA ILE A 78 3.48 22.04 -8.08
C ILE A 78 4.21 22.85 -9.14
N TRP A 79 4.17 24.19 -9.02
CA TRP A 79 4.84 25.14 -9.94
C TRP A 79 5.46 26.34 -9.19
N ASP A 80 6.39 27.00 -9.87
CA ASP A 80 7.00 28.25 -9.44
C ASP A 80 6.13 29.50 -9.81
N ASN A 81 6.65 30.69 -9.52
CA ASN A 81 5.99 31.96 -9.86
C ASN A 81 5.77 32.18 -11.35
N ASN A 82 6.49 31.47 -12.19
CA ASN A 82 6.39 31.50 -13.66
C ASN A 82 5.59 30.35 -14.24
N TYR A 83 4.91 29.57 -13.40
CA TYR A 83 4.15 28.35 -13.74
C TYR A 83 5.00 27.20 -14.30
N ASN A 84 6.30 27.18 -14.05
CA ASN A 84 7.11 26.02 -14.39
C ASN A 84 6.85 24.93 -13.38
N LEU A 85 6.65 23.70 -13.87
CA LEU A 85 6.46 22.56 -12.99
C LEU A 85 7.71 22.30 -12.14
N SER A 86 7.53 22.02 -10.87
CA SER A 86 8.61 21.58 -9.99
C SER A 86 9.18 20.25 -10.45
N GLU A 87 10.42 19.95 -10.07
CA GLU A 87 11.03 18.65 -10.34
C GLU A 87 10.18 17.49 -9.81
N LEU A 88 9.59 17.66 -8.62
CA LEU A 88 8.70 16.67 -8.03
C LEU A 88 7.41 16.49 -8.84
N ALA A 89 6.83 17.59 -9.36
CA ALA A 89 5.66 17.52 -10.24
C ALA A 89 5.99 16.86 -11.59
N GLN A 90 7.18 17.11 -12.14
CA GLN A 90 7.66 16.44 -13.35
C GLN A 90 7.81 14.94 -13.14
N LYS A 91 8.27 14.48 -11.97
CA LYS A 91 8.34 13.05 -11.64
C LYS A 91 6.96 12.38 -11.62
N VAL A 92 5.92 13.07 -11.15
CA VAL A 92 4.53 12.57 -11.26
C VAL A 92 4.11 12.47 -12.73
N LEU A 93 4.40 13.50 -13.52
CA LEU A 93 4.07 13.53 -14.95
C LEU A 93 4.74 12.38 -15.72
N ASN A 94 6.00 12.11 -15.42
CA ASN A 94 6.79 11.03 -16.00
C ASN A 94 6.43 9.65 -15.43
N LYS A 95 5.50 9.57 -14.46
CA LYS A 95 5.11 8.33 -13.74
C LYS A 95 6.27 7.68 -12.98
N GLU A 96 7.25 8.45 -12.58
CA GLU A 96 8.35 8.01 -11.72
C GLU A 96 7.89 7.87 -10.27
N ILE A 97 6.92 8.69 -9.86
CA ILE A 97 6.24 8.67 -8.56
C ILE A 97 4.74 8.77 -8.75
N THR A 98 3.98 8.28 -7.77
CA THR A 98 2.54 8.48 -7.75
C THR A 98 2.16 9.85 -7.19
N PRO A 99 0.96 10.38 -7.51
CA PRO A 99 0.44 11.57 -6.84
C PRO A 99 0.35 11.46 -5.31
N GLN A 100 0.17 10.24 -4.80
CA GLN A 100 0.18 9.98 -3.36
C GLN A 100 1.58 10.13 -2.76
N ASP A 101 2.61 9.61 -3.43
CA ASP A 101 4.00 9.78 -3.00
C ASP A 101 4.39 11.26 -2.97
N TYR A 102 3.88 12.04 -3.92
CA TYR A 102 4.07 13.49 -3.92
C TYR A 102 3.58 14.13 -2.61
N LEU A 103 2.36 13.81 -2.17
CA LEU A 103 1.78 14.35 -0.94
C LEU A 103 2.56 13.89 0.31
N ASP A 104 2.99 12.65 0.33
CA ASP A 104 3.78 12.08 1.41
C ASP A 104 5.17 12.76 1.52
N ILE A 105 5.84 13.02 0.39
CA ILE A 105 7.10 13.76 0.33
C ILE A 105 6.88 15.22 0.72
N PHE A 106 5.82 15.83 0.21
CA PHE A 106 5.49 17.23 0.50
C PHE A 106 5.41 17.49 2.00
N ILE A 107 4.66 16.67 2.76
CA ILE A 107 4.46 16.89 4.19
C ILE A 107 5.76 16.70 5.01
N LEU A 108 6.64 15.78 4.59
CA LEU A 108 7.93 15.58 5.25
C LEU A 108 8.85 16.79 5.15
N ASN A 109 8.68 17.61 4.10
CA ASN A 109 9.51 18.79 3.79
C ASN A 109 8.82 20.12 4.09
N TYR A 110 7.55 20.09 4.50
CA TYR A 110 6.73 21.28 4.65
C TYR A 110 7.17 22.14 5.84
N VAL A 111 7.34 23.45 5.60
CA VAL A 111 7.82 24.40 6.61
C VAL A 111 6.90 25.62 6.67
N ILE A 112 6.59 26.08 7.88
CA ILE A 112 5.83 27.31 8.13
C ILE A 112 6.69 28.29 8.90
N GLN A 113 6.39 29.59 8.77
CA GLN A 113 6.97 30.62 9.59
C GLN A 113 6.09 30.90 10.79
N ILE A 114 6.70 30.96 11.98
CA ILE A 114 6.07 31.43 13.23
C ILE A 114 7.01 32.45 13.87
N GLY A 115 6.58 33.71 13.94
CA GLY A 115 7.44 34.81 14.38
C GLY A 115 8.66 34.96 13.45
N ASN A 116 9.85 34.94 14.02
CA ASN A 116 11.12 35.02 13.28
C ASN A 116 11.80 33.65 13.02
N LYS A 117 11.08 32.56 13.23
CA LYS A 117 11.58 31.21 13.00
C LYS A 117 10.70 30.40 12.04
N THR A 118 11.29 29.38 11.48
CA THR A 118 10.61 28.39 10.63
C THR A 118 10.50 27.05 11.34
N TYR A 119 9.38 26.34 11.11
CA TYR A 119 9.07 25.05 11.72
C TYR A 119 8.43 24.12 10.71
N ASN A 120 8.76 22.83 10.78
CA ASN A 120 7.98 21.77 10.10
C ASN A 120 6.84 21.34 11.05
N PRO A 121 5.55 21.51 10.70
CA PRO A 121 4.42 21.19 11.59
C PRO A 121 4.32 19.71 11.92
N LEU A 122 4.73 18.83 11.00
CA LEU A 122 4.76 17.40 11.25
C LEU A 122 5.80 17.05 12.32
N VAL A 123 7.00 17.65 12.23
CA VAL A 123 8.04 17.47 13.25
C VAL A 123 7.53 17.92 14.62
N CYS A 124 6.88 19.10 14.71
CA CYS A 124 6.30 19.58 15.96
C CYS A 124 5.31 18.58 16.57
N LEU A 125 4.43 18.00 15.76
CA LEU A 125 3.46 16.99 16.21
C LEU A 125 4.16 15.72 16.70
N LEU A 126 5.12 15.21 15.94
CA LEU A 126 5.81 13.95 16.27
C LEU A 126 6.64 14.09 17.55
N GLU A 127 7.38 15.19 17.71
CA GLU A 127 8.12 15.49 18.94
C GLU A 127 7.18 15.57 20.14
N TYR A 128 6.02 16.23 19.99
CA TYR A 128 5.01 16.30 21.04
C TYR A 128 4.48 14.91 21.45
N LEU A 129 4.20 14.03 20.49
CA LEU A 129 3.72 12.66 20.75
C LEU A 129 4.78 11.83 21.48
N ILE A 130 6.04 11.93 21.08
CA ILE A 130 7.16 11.21 21.68
C ILE A 130 7.43 11.71 23.12
N GLU A 131 7.52 13.02 23.33
CA GLU A 131 7.79 13.62 24.65
C GLU A 131 6.72 13.29 25.69
N ASN A 132 5.46 13.13 25.27
CA ASN A 132 4.37 12.78 26.18
C ASN A 132 4.09 11.26 26.25
N ASN A 133 4.89 10.42 25.59
CA ASN A 133 4.75 8.97 25.54
C ASN A 133 3.34 8.50 25.14
N TYR A 134 2.70 9.19 24.19
CA TYR A 134 1.38 8.80 23.70
C TYR A 134 1.46 7.53 22.85
N GLU A 135 0.54 6.60 23.10
CA GLU A 135 0.39 5.40 22.28
C GLU A 135 -0.25 5.77 20.93
N TYR A 136 0.55 5.93 19.90
CA TYR A 136 0.14 6.48 18.60
C TYR A 136 -0.99 5.70 17.91
N GLN A 137 -1.12 4.40 18.19
CA GLN A 137 -2.17 3.55 17.61
C GLN A 137 -3.57 3.86 18.15
N THR A 138 -3.67 4.39 19.36
CA THR A 138 -4.93 4.68 20.05
C THR A 138 -5.15 6.18 20.25
N PHE A 139 -4.08 6.99 20.23
CA PHE A 139 -4.16 8.43 20.47
C PHE A 139 -4.87 9.15 19.32
N GLN A 140 -5.92 9.92 19.66
CA GLN A 140 -6.67 10.72 18.69
C GLN A 140 -6.10 12.13 18.58
N ILE A 141 -5.62 12.47 17.39
CA ILE A 141 -5.15 13.82 17.04
C ILE A 141 -6.38 14.62 16.64
N THR A 142 -6.66 15.68 17.38
CA THR A 142 -7.77 16.62 17.14
C THR A 142 -7.23 18.00 16.76
N ASN A 143 -8.11 18.92 16.37
CA ASN A 143 -7.71 20.32 16.14
C ASN A 143 -7.12 20.97 17.41
N ASP A 144 -7.64 20.60 18.60
CA ASP A 144 -7.14 21.09 19.88
C ASP A 144 -5.72 20.59 20.16
N VAL A 145 -5.46 19.30 19.88
CA VAL A 145 -4.10 18.73 19.97
C VAL A 145 -3.13 19.50 19.08
N ILE A 146 -3.50 19.80 17.83
CA ILE A 146 -2.66 20.61 16.93
C ILE A 146 -2.45 22.02 17.50
N SER A 147 -3.50 22.63 18.08
CA SER A 147 -3.39 23.92 18.78
C SER A 147 -2.36 23.87 19.90
N ASP A 148 -2.46 22.87 20.78
CA ASP A 148 -1.57 22.71 21.93
C ASP A 148 -0.11 22.46 21.49
N VAL A 149 0.08 21.63 20.48
CA VAL A 149 1.39 21.38 19.87
C VAL A 149 2.02 22.70 19.39
N MET A 150 1.28 23.49 18.64
CA MET A 150 1.81 24.73 18.06
C MET A 150 2.06 25.80 19.13
N LYS A 151 1.20 25.91 20.15
CA LYS A 151 1.39 26.80 21.31
C LYS A 151 2.63 26.42 22.12
N LYS A 152 2.86 25.12 22.33
CA LYS A 152 4.06 24.61 23.01
C LYS A 152 5.33 24.87 22.20
N THR A 153 5.23 24.72 20.86
CA THR A 153 6.38 24.93 19.96
C THR A 153 6.85 26.40 19.95
N SER A 154 5.91 27.34 19.92
CA SER A 154 6.25 28.77 19.88
C SER A 154 5.19 29.64 20.58
N PRO A 155 5.61 30.47 21.57
CA PRO A 155 4.72 31.47 22.17
C PRO A 155 4.16 32.48 21.15
N ASP A 156 4.86 32.72 20.05
CA ASP A 156 4.42 33.62 18.99
C ASP A 156 3.22 33.08 18.19
N TRP A 157 2.95 31.78 18.27
CA TRP A 157 1.76 31.19 17.66
C TRP A 157 0.46 31.72 18.26
N ALA A 158 0.46 31.95 19.55
CA ALA A 158 -0.70 32.43 20.32
C ALA A 158 -0.78 33.98 20.41
N LYS A 159 0.25 34.73 19.95
CA LYS A 159 0.23 36.21 20.01
C LYS A 159 -0.85 36.75 19.08
N LYS A 160 -1.85 37.38 19.67
CA LYS A 160 -2.88 38.15 19.00
C LYS A 160 -2.28 39.43 18.41
N SER A 161 -2.83 39.85 17.26
CA SER A 161 -2.81 41.28 16.92
C SER A 161 -3.58 42.02 18.01
N THR A 162 -2.92 42.95 18.67
CA THR A 162 -3.38 43.81 19.78
C THR A 162 -4.86 44.15 19.77
N ASP A 163 -5.47 44.05 20.99
CA ASP A 163 -6.62 44.79 21.47
C ASP A 163 -7.93 44.68 20.68
N ASP A 164 -8.67 43.60 20.94
CA ASP A 164 -10.13 43.54 21.15
C ASP A 164 -10.58 42.07 21.16
N GLU A 165 -11.23 41.66 22.25
CA GLU A 165 -11.73 40.30 22.45
C GLU A 165 -13.08 40.10 21.74
N ASP A 166 -13.09 40.00 20.43
CA ASP A 166 -14.29 39.62 19.67
C ASP A 166 -14.28 38.15 19.27
N ASP A 167 -15.48 37.55 19.25
CA ASP A 167 -15.80 36.15 18.80
C ASP A 167 -15.21 35.79 17.43
N GLU A 168 -14.88 36.78 16.59
CA GLU A 168 -14.22 36.62 15.30
C GLU A 168 -12.77 36.15 15.42
N ASP A 169 -12.03 36.52 16.47
CA ASP A 169 -10.62 36.15 16.63
C ASP A 169 -10.47 34.69 17.10
N LYS A 170 -11.39 34.21 17.94
CA LYS A 170 -11.46 32.75 18.27
C LYS A 170 -11.78 31.90 17.04
N LYS A 171 -12.65 32.40 16.14
CA LYS A 171 -12.95 31.72 14.87
C LYS A 171 -11.72 31.69 13.94
N LYS A 172 -10.91 32.75 13.89
CA LYS A 172 -9.68 32.80 13.07
C LYS A 172 -8.59 31.88 13.62
N GLU A 173 -8.43 31.78 14.94
CA GLU A 173 -7.48 30.87 15.59
C GLU A 173 -7.85 29.40 15.31
N ASN A 174 -9.10 29.02 15.48
CA ASN A 174 -9.59 27.68 15.16
C ASN A 174 -9.41 27.32 13.68
N GLN A 175 -9.43 28.28 12.77
CA GLN A 175 -9.17 28.05 11.35
C GLN A 175 -7.73 27.66 11.06
N LYS A 176 -6.73 28.27 11.74
CA LYS A 176 -5.30 27.94 11.55
C LYS A 176 -4.98 26.50 11.91
N HIS A 177 -5.47 26.04 13.07
CA HIS A 177 -5.21 24.69 13.55
C HIS A 177 -5.86 23.64 12.66
N ARG A 178 -7.06 23.95 12.19
CA ARG A 178 -7.80 23.11 11.24
C ARG A 178 -7.03 22.94 9.92
N HIS A 179 -6.37 23.98 9.41
CA HIS A 179 -5.59 23.91 8.19
C HIS A 179 -4.41 22.95 8.31
N LEU A 180 -3.64 23.07 9.39
CA LEU A 180 -2.51 22.19 9.63
C LEU A 180 -2.97 20.72 9.76
N HIS A 181 -4.10 20.49 10.45
CA HIS A 181 -4.66 19.16 10.57
C HIS A 181 -5.10 18.59 9.20
N LEU A 182 -5.72 19.42 8.36
CA LEU A 182 -6.15 19.01 7.02
C LEU A 182 -4.98 18.66 6.09
N LEU A 183 -3.79 19.27 6.26
CA LEU A 183 -2.60 18.91 5.49
C LEU A 183 -2.22 17.44 5.68
N PHE A 184 -2.41 16.88 6.87
CA PHE A 184 -2.10 15.49 7.17
C PHE A 184 -3.06 14.50 6.50
N ARG A 185 -4.27 14.94 6.16
CA ARG A 185 -5.33 14.08 5.61
C ARG A 185 -4.97 13.44 4.28
N GLY A 186 -4.22 14.13 3.44
CA GLY A 186 -3.82 13.66 2.12
C GLY A 186 -2.74 12.59 2.13
N THR A 187 -2.12 12.32 3.27
CA THR A 187 -0.93 11.47 3.38
C THR A 187 -1.24 10.05 3.86
N ASN A 188 -0.37 9.10 3.52
CA ASN A 188 -0.46 7.71 3.98
C ASN A 188 -0.11 7.55 5.47
N TYR A 189 0.41 8.58 6.12
CA TYR A 189 0.86 8.51 7.52
C TYR A 189 -0.28 8.58 8.53
N PHE A 190 -1.47 9.08 8.12
CA PHE A 190 -2.60 9.28 9.02
C PHE A 190 -3.85 8.51 8.58
N GLU A 191 -4.58 7.98 9.55
CA GLU A 191 -5.93 7.46 9.38
C GLU A 191 -6.94 8.51 9.84
N TRP A 192 -7.92 8.82 8.99
CA TRP A 192 -8.94 9.82 9.27
C TRP A 192 -10.15 9.14 9.89
N LEU A 193 -10.55 9.58 11.10
CA LEU A 193 -11.60 8.94 11.90
C LEU A 193 -12.96 9.64 11.82
N SER A 194 -13.01 10.95 11.51
CA SER A 194 -14.23 11.73 11.44
C SER A 194 -14.15 12.82 10.38
N GLU A 195 -15.26 13.06 9.67
CA GLU A 195 -15.39 14.10 8.61
C GLU A 195 -16.11 15.37 9.07
N GLN A 196 -16.62 15.44 10.29
CA GLN A 196 -17.37 16.59 10.76
C GLN A 196 -16.50 17.84 10.91
N ARG A 197 -16.99 18.97 10.39
CA ARG A 197 -16.23 20.22 10.19
C ARG A 197 -15.57 20.79 11.46
N GLU A 198 -16.15 20.56 12.62
CA GLU A 198 -15.69 21.11 13.90
C GLU A 198 -14.90 20.10 14.75
N THR A 199 -14.99 18.81 14.43
CA THR A 199 -14.36 17.73 15.19
C THR A 199 -13.52 16.82 14.29
N ASN A 200 -12.59 17.39 13.52
CA ASN A 200 -11.63 16.58 12.76
C ASN A 200 -10.82 15.72 13.72
N LYS A 201 -10.82 14.43 13.47
CA LYS A 201 -10.05 13.45 14.25
C LYS A 201 -9.26 12.55 13.33
N SER A 202 -8.00 12.36 13.65
CA SER A 202 -7.13 11.40 12.97
C SER A 202 -6.27 10.65 13.97
N LYS A 203 -5.63 9.59 13.53
CA LYS A 203 -4.57 8.90 14.29
C LYS A 203 -3.40 8.59 13.38
N LEU A 204 -2.23 8.48 13.96
CA LEU A 204 -1.00 8.15 13.25
C LEU A 204 -0.96 6.64 12.98
N LYS A 205 -0.61 6.23 11.76
CA LYS A 205 -0.51 4.82 11.34
C LYS A 205 0.89 4.23 11.51
N ILE A 206 1.88 5.07 11.74
CA ILE A 206 3.29 4.71 11.78
C ILE A 206 3.90 5.16 13.12
N ASN A 207 4.97 4.51 13.57
CA ASN A 207 5.67 4.90 14.78
C ASN A 207 6.17 6.36 14.68
N PRO A 208 5.91 7.24 15.68
CA PRO A 208 6.30 8.64 15.63
C PRO A 208 7.81 8.86 15.44
N GLN A 209 8.66 8.07 16.11
CA GLN A 209 10.11 8.19 15.98
C GLN A 209 10.57 7.84 14.57
N GLU A 210 10.02 6.78 14.01
CA GLU A 210 10.30 6.34 12.64
C GLU A 210 9.92 7.41 11.60
N LEU A 211 8.74 8.04 11.77
CA LEU A 211 8.32 9.10 10.87
C LEU A 211 9.14 10.39 11.06
N LEU A 212 9.52 10.67 12.31
CA LEU A 212 10.37 11.81 12.64
C LEU A 212 11.75 11.72 11.97
N ASP A 213 12.30 10.51 11.86
CA ASP A 213 13.60 10.26 11.20
C ASP A 213 13.53 10.49 9.68
N LYS A 214 12.35 10.40 9.07
CA LYS A 214 12.10 10.71 7.65
C LYS A 214 11.88 12.20 7.37
N CYS A 215 11.55 12.99 8.39
CA CYS A 215 11.27 14.41 8.22
C CYS A 215 12.53 15.22 7.90
N ASN A 216 12.42 16.14 6.95
CA ASN A 216 13.45 17.13 6.71
C ASN A 216 13.44 18.17 7.83
N ARG A 217 14.52 18.20 8.63
CA ARG A 217 14.67 19.13 9.76
C ARG A 217 15.58 20.32 9.45
N LYS A 218 16.06 20.47 8.21
CA LYS A 218 17.02 21.52 7.81
C LYS A 218 16.58 22.93 8.27
N TYR A 219 15.28 23.20 8.17
CA TYR A 219 14.70 24.48 8.54
C TYR A 219 13.81 24.43 9.78
N HIS A 220 13.78 23.31 10.50
CA HIS A 220 13.01 23.19 11.73
C HIS A 220 13.70 23.97 12.86
N ASN A 221 12.95 24.84 13.54
CA ASN A 221 13.43 25.74 14.61
C ASN A 221 14.65 26.58 14.19
N GLN A 222 14.69 27.06 12.94
CA GLN A 222 15.77 27.89 12.41
C GLN A 222 15.29 29.33 12.22
N PRO A 223 16.21 30.34 12.28
CA PRO A 223 15.88 31.70 11.92
C PRO A 223 15.33 31.83 10.51
N VAL A 224 14.31 32.67 10.31
CA VAL A 224 13.72 32.92 8.97
C VAL A 224 14.79 33.42 7.99
N GLU A 225 15.76 34.20 8.44
CA GLU A 225 16.83 34.73 7.58
C GLU A 225 17.69 33.62 6.96
N LYS A 226 17.90 32.48 7.67
CA LYS A 226 18.58 31.32 7.10
C LYS A 226 17.75 30.69 5.99
N PHE A 227 16.43 30.58 6.19
CA PHE A 227 15.52 30.08 5.16
C PHE A 227 15.48 30.99 3.94
N LYS A 228 15.44 32.34 4.15
CA LYS A 228 15.46 33.32 3.06
C LYS A 228 16.76 33.29 2.28
N ALA A 229 17.90 33.17 2.96
CA ALA A 229 19.22 33.11 2.33
C ALA A 229 19.38 31.90 1.42
N ASP A 230 18.91 30.73 1.90
CA ASP A 230 18.95 29.49 1.13
C ASP A 230 17.91 29.45 0.00
N ASN A 231 16.91 30.34 0.01
CA ASN A 231 15.76 30.35 -0.90
C ASN A 231 15.50 31.77 -1.43
N SER A 232 16.33 32.23 -2.35
CA SER A 232 16.35 33.62 -2.88
C SER A 232 15.06 34.07 -3.58
N ASN A 233 14.20 33.15 -4.02
CA ASN A 233 12.92 33.44 -4.69
C ASN A 233 11.73 33.54 -3.72
N TRP A 234 11.97 33.56 -2.43
CA TRP A 234 10.92 33.63 -1.42
C TRP A 234 10.32 35.04 -1.35
N THR A 235 8.98 35.17 -1.37
CA THR A 235 8.26 36.45 -1.25
C THR A 235 7.42 36.49 0.02
N GLU A 236 7.44 37.64 0.71
CA GLU A 236 6.86 37.87 2.05
C GLU A 236 5.31 37.77 2.14
N ASN A 237 4.60 37.63 1.03
CA ASN A 237 3.15 37.82 0.99
C ASN A 237 2.30 36.66 1.51
N SER A 238 2.85 35.73 2.28
CA SER A 238 2.10 34.61 2.81
C SER A 238 2.43 34.34 4.28
N ILE A 239 1.66 34.92 5.16
CA ILE A 239 1.88 34.90 6.62
C ILE A 239 1.68 33.54 7.29
N TYR A 240 1.10 32.52 6.61
CA TYR A 240 0.74 31.24 7.24
C TYR A 240 1.19 29.99 6.51
N LEU A 241 1.45 30.07 5.24
CA LEU A 241 1.95 28.98 4.43
C LEU A 241 3.03 29.56 3.53
N THR A 242 4.09 30.05 4.16
CA THR A 242 5.22 30.68 3.51
C THR A 242 6.16 29.68 2.95
N THR A 243 5.63 28.78 2.26
CA THR A 243 6.49 27.93 1.54
C THR A 243 6.11 28.05 0.11
N GLY A 244 6.57 29.06 -0.44
CA GLY A 244 6.87 28.87 -1.82
C GLY A 244 7.79 27.67 -1.91
N PHE A 245 7.30 26.49 -2.22
CA PHE A 245 8.12 25.45 -2.78
C PHE A 245 8.44 25.93 -4.20
N SER A 246 9.56 26.57 -4.40
CA SER A 246 10.13 26.64 -5.75
C SER A 246 10.71 25.28 -6.08
N ALA A 247 10.79 24.97 -7.38
CA ALA A 247 11.39 23.73 -7.89
C ALA A 247 12.76 23.41 -7.28
N ASP A 248 13.52 24.45 -6.94
CA ASP A 248 14.88 24.40 -6.42
C ASP A 248 14.98 24.03 -4.92
N ARG A 249 13.88 23.79 -4.24
CA ARG A 249 13.83 23.60 -2.78
C ARG A 249 13.72 22.17 -2.30
N PHE A 250 13.37 21.26 -3.18
CA PHE A 250 13.47 19.86 -2.88
C PHE A 250 14.92 19.44 -3.07
N ASP A 251 15.60 19.20 -1.97
CA ASP A 251 16.86 18.50 -2.01
C ASP A 251 16.60 17.13 -2.66
N ALA A 252 17.16 16.91 -3.86
CA ALA A 252 17.01 15.66 -4.57
C ALA A 252 17.49 14.47 -3.73
N SER A 253 18.44 14.69 -2.80
CA SER A 253 18.87 13.69 -1.82
C SER A 253 17.76 13.34 -0.82
N THR A 254 16.91 14.29 -0.44
CA THR A 254 15.74 14.04 0.45
C THR A 254 14.66 13.26 -0.29
N ILE A 255 14.45 13.54 -1.58
CA ILE A 255 13.55 12.76 -2.44
C ILE A 255 14.08 11.33 -2.55
N GLN A 256 15.37 11.16 -2.86
CA GLN A 256 16.01 9.84 -2.92
C GLN A 256 16.00 9.14 -1.56
N SER A 257 16.22 9.85 -0.44
CA SER A 257 16.17 9.25 0.90
C SER A 257 14.76 8.90 1.33
N SER A 258 13.74 9.68 0.95
CA SER A 258 12.33 9.36 1.23
C SER A 258 11.87 8.12 0.45
N PHE A 259 12.33 7.95 -0.79
CA PHE A 259 12.09 6.73 -1.58
C PHE A 259 12.94 5.55 -1.10
N LYS A 260 14.21 5.77 -0.78
CA LYS A 260 15.07 4.73 -0.18
C LYS A 260 14.51 4.26 1.18
N ASN A 261 13.87 5.13 1.96
CA ASN A 261 13.40 4.79 3.32
C ASN A 261 12.02 4.13 3.37
N ASN A 262 11.12 4.34 2.39
CA ASN A 262 9.83 3.63 2.37
C ASN A 262 9.96 2.13 2.04
N THR A 263 11.06 1.73 1.39
CA THR A 263 11.38 0.33 1.12
C THR A 263 12.35 -0.29 2.14
N ASN A 264 12.98 0.53 2.99
CA ASN A 264 13.95 0.04 3.98
C ASN A 264 13.34 -0.64 5.20
N GLN A 265 12.01 -0.59 5.39
CA GLN A 265 11.32 -1.26 6.49
C GLN A 265 10.63 -2.56 6.10
N ASP A 266 10.41 -2.81 4.81
CA ASP A 266 10.01 -4.14 4.40
C ASP A 266 11.26 -5.05 4.38
N PHE A 267 11.17 -6.14 5.13
CA PHE A 267 12.22 -7.15 5.16
C PHE A 267 12.60 -7.56 3.74
N LYS A 268 13.90 -7.70 3.48
CA LYS A 268 14.41 -8.05 2.15
C LYS A 268 13.89 -9.40 1.67
N GLN A 269 13.68 -10.33 2.59
CA GLN A 269 13.03 -11.61 2.34
C GLN A 269 11.81 -11.76 3.25
N LYS A 270 10.63 -11.96 2.65
CA LYS A 270 9.38 -12.10 3.39
C LYS A 270 8.50 -13.21 2.83
N ILE A 271 7.94 -14.06 3.69
CA ILE A 271 6.94 -15.06 3.32
C ILE A 271 5.58 -14.66 3.91
N TYR A 272 4.60 -14.45 3.04
CA TYR A 272 3.20 -14.26 3.41
C TYR A 272 2.50 -15.61 3.48
N TYR A 273 2.02 -16.00 4.65
CA TYR A 273 1.36 -17.28 4.85
C TYR A 273 0.01 -17.15 5.54
N GLY A 274 -0.83 -18.16 5.46
CA GLY A 274 -2.17 -18.21 6.05
C GLY A 274 -3.12 -19.08 5.23
N ALA A 275 -4.36 -19.17 5.69
CA ALA A 275 -5.41 -20.00 5.10
C ALA A 275 -5.73 -19.63 3.63
N PRO A 276 -6.34 -20.54 2.84
CA PRO A 276 -6.77 -20.23 1.48
C PRO A 276 -7.84 -19.14 1.48
N GLY A 277 -7.74 -18.20 0.53
CA GLY A 277 -8.69 -17.10 0.40
C GLY A 277 -8.51 -15.95 1.38
N THR A 278 -7.38 -15.84 2.07
CA THR A 278 -7.05 -14.67 2.94
C THR A 278 -6.53 -13.45 2.16
N GLY A 279 -6.32 -13.58 0.84
CA GLY A 279 -5.86 -12.48 0.00
C GLY A 279 -4.33 -12.28 -0.01
N LYS A 280 -3.53 -13.32 0.27
CA LYS A 280 -2.06 -13.29 0.25
C LYS A 280 -1.50 -12.69 -1.04
N SER A 281 -1.75 -13.34 -2.17
CA SER A 281 -1.23 -12.89 -3.48
C SER A 281 -1.71 -11.51 -3.88
N TYR A 282 -2.96 -11.14 -3.53
CA TYR A 282 -3.49 -9.79 -3.74
C TYR A 282 -2.74 -8.75 -2.90
N SER A 283 -2.49 -9.05 -1.62
CA SER A 283 -1.74 -8.15 -0.72
C SER A 283 -0.31 -7.94 -1.20
N VAL A 284 0.35 -9.01 -1.65
CA VAL A 284 1.71 -8.95 -2.22
C VAL A 284 1.72 -8.14 -3.52
N ASP A 285 0.76 -8.38 -4.43
CA ASP A 285 0.67 -7.66 -5.71
C ASP A 285 0.45 -6.15 -5.51
N ARG A 286 -0.45 -5.78 -4.58
CA ARG A 286 -0.68 -4.39 -4.23
C ARG A 286 0.57 -3.71 -3.69
N LYS A 287 1.22 -4.31 -2.67
CA LYS A 287 2.48 -3.79 -2.10
C LYS A 287 3.60 -3.73 -3.14
N ALA A 288 3.68 -4.71 -4.06
CA ALA A 288 4.67 -4.71 -5.13
C ALA A 288 4.48 -3.51 -6.07
N LYS A 289 3.24 -3.25 -6.51
CA LYS A 289 2.93 -2.09 -7.35
C LYS A 289 3.18 -0.77 -6.64
N GLU A 290 2.79 -0.68 -5.36
CA GLU A 290 2.98 0.51 -4.52
C GLU A 290 4.48 0.83 -4.30
N ASN A 291 5.32 -0.19 -4.04
CA ASN A 291 6.70 0.01 -3.59
C ASN A 291 7.76 -0.16 -4.69
N PHE A 292 7.46 -0.87 -5.78
CA PHE A 292 8.43 -1.20 -6.82
C PHE A 292 7.97 -0.79 -8.23
N GLY A 293 6.75 -0.28 -8.40
CA GLY A 293 6.22 0.11 -9.71
C GLY A 293 6.26 -1.05 -10.70
N ASN A 294 7.08 -0.93 -11.75
CA ASN A 294 7.29 -1.98 -12.74
C ASN A 294 8.55 -2.83 -12.49
N ASN A 295 9.29 -2.55 -11.40
CA ASN A 295 10.57 -3.21 -11.11
C ASN A 295 10.38 -4.52 -10.33
N TYR A 296 9.39 -5.32 -10.67
CA TYR A 296 9.24 -6.64 -10.09
C TYR A 296 9.00 -7.73 -11.13
N GLU A 297 9.42 -8.93 -10.77
CA GLU A 297 9.16 -10.15 -11.54
C GLU A 297 8.39 -11.14 -10.67
N ARG A 298 7.53 -11.94 -11.29
CA ARG A 298 6.72 -12.94 -10.57
C ARG A 298 6.94 -14.32 -11.15
N VAL A 299 7.13 -15.30 -10.28
CA VAL A 299 7.20 -16.72 -10.64
C VAL A 299 6.33 -17.54 -9.71
N THR A 300 5.88 -18.70 -10.18
CA THR A 300 5.16 -19.69 -9.36
C THR A 300 6.01 -20.94 -9.25
N PHE A 301 6.29 -21.36 -8.03
CA PHE A 301 6.95 -22.64 -7.80
C PHE A 301 5.93 -23.78 -8.01
N HIS A 302 6.42 -24.84 -8.60
CA HIS A 302 5.69 -26.09 -8.83
C HIS A 302 6.67 -27.26 -8.68
N ASN A 303 6.17 -28.49 -8.63
CA ASN A 303 7.01 -29.68 -8.35
C ASN A 303 8.26 -29.80 -9.23
N ASN A 304 8.16 -29.40 -10.50
CA ASN A 304 9.26 -29.49 -11.46
C ASN A 304 10.06 -28.18 -11.59
N TYR A 305 9.87 -27.20 -10.70
CA TYR A 305 10.65 -25.97 -10.72
C TYR A 305 12.05 -26.24 -10.15
N THR A 306 13.10 -25.88 -10.89
CA THR A 306 14.46 -26.28 -10.61
C THR A 306 15.42 -25.09 -10.48
N TYR A 307 16.64 -25.33 -9.99
CA TYR A 307 17.74 -24.39 -10.01
C TYR A 307 17.98 -23.79 -11.41
N ALA A 308 17.88 -24.60 -12.45
CA ALA A 308 18.04 -24.15 -13.84
C ALA A 308 16.99 -23.11 -14.27
N ASN A 309 15.75 -23.22 -13.76
CA ASN A 309 14.72 -22.22 -14.02
C ASN A 309 14.96 -20.93 -13.23
N PHE A 310 15.49 -21.06 -12.03
CA PHE A 310 15.63 -19.98 -11.07
C PHE A 310 16.93 -19.17 -11.26
N ILE A 311 18.06 -19.87 -11.33
CA ILE A 311 19.38 -19.27 -11.48
C ILE A 311 19.81 -19.24 -12.94
N GLY A 312 19.65 -20.38 -13.65
CA GLY A 312 19.99 -20.49 -15.05
C GLY A 312 20.78 -21.77 -15.38
N THR A 313 20.93 -22.00 -16.66
CA THR A 313 21.64 -23.16 -17.16
C THR A 313 22.11 -22.96 -18.60
N TYR A 314 23.09 -23.75 -19.02
CA TYR A 314 23.50 -23.87 -20.42
C TYR A 314 22.48 -24.73 -21.18
N LYS A 315 22.00 -24.24 -22.30
CA LYS A 315 21.07 -24.98 -23.16
C LYS A 315 21.19 -24.58 -24.62
N PRO A 316 20.73 -25.45 -25.55
CA PRO A 316 20.65 -25.10 -26.96
C PRO A 316 19.68 -23.94 -27.16
N VAL A 317 20.09 -22.95 -27.93
CA VAL A 317 19.28 -21.79 -28.36
C VAL A 317 19.54 -21.52 -29.84
N PRO A 318 18.58 -20.96 -30.59
CA PRO A 318 18.84 -20.46 -31.92
C PRO A 318 19.98 -19.42 -31.88
N LYS A 319 20.84 -19.42 -32.88
CA LYS A 319 21.91 -18.43 -33.03
C LYS A 319 21.28 -17.11 -33.51
N ASP A 320 21.64 -16.00 -32.84
CA ASP A 320 21.14 -14.67 -33.21
C ASP A 320 21.33 -14.40 -34.72
N GLY A 321 20.22 -14.07 -35.40
CA GLY A 321 20.18 -13.81 -36.84
C GLY A 321 20.26 -15.05 -37.73
N GLN A 322 20.26 -16.26 -37.18
CA GLN A 322 20.27 -17.54 -37.91
C GLN A 322 19.41 -18.56 -37.16
N GLU A 323 18.10 -18.45 -37.26
CA GLU A 323 17.15 -19.27 -36.50
C GLU A 323 17.31 -20.80 -36.70
N ASP A 324 17.78 -21.22 -37.88
CA ASP A 324 18.03 -22.63 -38.22
C ASP A 324 19.33 -23.19 -37.65
N VAL A 325 20.20 -22.34 -37.07
CA VAL A 325 21.47 -22.75 -36.49
C VAL A 325 21.36 -22.76 -34.96
N ILE A 326 21.51 -23.94 -34.36
CA ILE A 326 21.49 -24.11 -32.90
C ILE A 326 22.90 -23.88 -32.35
N THR A 327 23.02 -23.02 -31.36
CA THR A 327 24.19 -22.84 -30.53
C THR A 327 23.89 -23.12 -29.07
N TYR A 328 24.94 -23.31 -28.26
CA TYR A 328 24.78 -23.45 -26.82
C TYR A 328 25.10 -22.13 -26.13
N SER A 329 24.20 -21.66 -25.28
CA SER A 329 24.48 -20.48 -24.45
C SER A 329 23.89 -20.61 -23.06
N TYR A 330 24.47 -19.87 -22.11
CA TYR A 330 23.89 -19.75 -20.78
C TYR A 330 22.62 -18.90 -20.85
N VAL A 331 21.51 -19.49 -20.42
CA VAL A 331 20.22 -18.82 -20.32
C VAL A 331 19.95 -18.52 -18.84
N PRO A 332 20.02 -17.23 -18.43
CA PRO A 332 19.83 -16.85 -17.05
C PRO A 332 18.40 -17.11 -16.60
N GLY A 333 18.26 -17.62 -15.38
CA GLY A 333 16.97 -17.74 -14.69
C GLY A 333 16.46 -16.39 -14.18
N VAL A 334 15.28 -16.42 -13.55
CA VAL A 334 14.61 -15.19 -13.12
C VAL A 334 15.38 -14.42 -12.08
N LEU A 335 15.98 -15.09 -11.07
CA LEU A 335 16.76 -14.42 -10.04
C LEU A 335 18.01 -13.76 -10.63
N THR A 336 18.73 -14.46 -11.51
CA THR A 336 19.93 -13.93 -12.17
C THR A 336 19.61 -12.72 -13.06
N LYS A 337 18.49 -12.75 -13.81
CA LYS A 337 18.04 -11.60 -14.60
C LYS A 337 17.76 -10.39 -13.74
N LEU A 338 17.07 -10.60 -12.62
CA LEU A 338 16.73 -9.51 -11.71
C LEU A 338 17.95 -8.98 -10.95
N LEU A 339 18.89 -9.88 -10.57
CA LEU A 339 20.17 -9.50 -9.99
C LEU A 339 20.97 -8.58 -10.93
N VAL A 340 21.05 -8.93 -12.22
CA VAL A 340 21.72 -8.08 -13.23
C VAL A 340 21.07 -6.70 -13.30
N LYS A 341 19.73 -6.62 -13.33
CA LYS A 341 19.01 -5.34 -13.32
C LYS A 341 19.34 -4.52 -12.06
N ALA A 342 19.33 -5.16 -10.88
CA ALA A 342 19.60 -4.52 -9.61
C ALA A 342 21.04 -3.99 -9.50
N LEU A 343 22.00 -4.73 -10.03
CA LEU A 343 23.42 -4.32 -10.04
C LEU A 343 23.69 -3.17 -11.00
N LYS A 344 23.02 -3.14 -12.16
CA LYS A 344 23.11 -2.03 -13.14
C LYS A 344 22.47 -0.74 -12.64
N ASN A 345 21.43 -0.85 -11.81
CA ASN A 345 20.66 0.29 -11.32
C ASN A 345 20.61 0.29 -9.78
N PRO A 346 21.71 0.63 -9.10
CA PRO A 346 21.81 0.55 -7.63
C PRO A 346 20.83 1.47 -6.90
N ASP A 347 20.35 2.51 -7.54
CA ASP A 347 19.40 3.48 -6.99
C ASP A 347 17.93 3.06 -7.13
N GLN A 348 17.63 1.97 -7.83
CA GLN A 348 16.30 1.42 -8.01
C GLN A 348 16.15 0.12 -7.24
N ASN A 349 15.00 -0.05 -6.57
CA ASN A 349 14.68 -1.30 -5.90
C ASN A 349 14.00 -2.29 -6.85
N TYR A 350 14.35 -3.57 -6.69
CA TYR A 350 13.83 -4.67 -7.48
C TYR A 350 13.24 -5.75 -6.58
N LEU A 351 12.10 -6.33 -6.97
CA LEU A 351 11.41 -7.36 -6.21
C LEU A 351 11.21 -8.62 -7.04
N LEU A 352 11.59 -9.77 -6.48
CA LEU A 352 11.17 -11.07 -6.96
C LEU A 352 10.00 -11.58 -6.11
N ILE A 353 8.87 -11.89 -6.74
CA ILE A 353 7.72 -12.52 -6.09
C ILE A 353 7.72 -14.01 -6.44
N ILE A 354 7.71 -14.85 -5.42
CA ILE A 354 7.61 -16.32 -5.54
C ILE A 354 6.25 -16.76 -5.00
N GLU A 355 5.33 -17.11 -5.89
CA GLU A 355 4.07 -17.72 -5.47
C GLU A 355 4.27 -19.20 -5.15
N GLU A 356 3.61 -19.66 -4.09
CA GLU A 356 3.59 -21.07 -3.67
C GLU A 356 5.01 -21.64 -3.43
N ILE A 357 5.83 -20.95 -2.65
CA ILE A 357 7.24 -21.31 -2.44
C ILE A 357 7.45 -22.76 -1.97
N ASN A 358 6.48 -23.32 -1.25
CA ASN A 358 6.51 -24.69 -0.72
C ASN A 358 5.94 -25.75 -1.68
N ARG A 359 5.60 -25.40 -2.92
CA ARG A 359 5.19 -26.37 -3.95
C ARG A 359 6.36 -26.97 -4.73
N ALA A 360 7.54 -26.34 -4.72
CA ALA A 360 8.74 -26.99 -5.25
C ALA A 360 9.13 -28.18 -4.35
N HIS A 361 9.69 -29.21 -4.95
CA HIS A 361 10.08 -30.45 -4.26
C HIS A 361 11.02 -30.19 -3.07
N ALA A 362 11.89 -29.17 -3.18
CA ALA A 362 12.68 -28.60 -2.10
C ALA A 362 13.00 -27.14 -2.45
N ALA A 363 12.40 -26.19 -1.76
CA ALA A 363 12.64 -24.77 -2.00
C ALA A 363 14.14 -24.43 -1.89
N ALA A 364 14.84 -24.98 -0.88
CA ALA A 364 16.28 -24.77 -0.73
C ALA A 364 17.09 -25.29 -1.94
N ALA A 365 16.70 -26.39 -2.55
CA ALA A 365 17.38 -26.92 -3.74
C ALA A 365 17.19 -26.04 -4.98
N VAL A 366 16.04 -25.35 -5.10
CA VAL A 366 15.80 -24.37 -6.17
C VAL A 366 16.73 -23.19 -6.04
N PHE A 367 17.00 -22.73 -4.81
CA PHE A 367 17.98 -21.67 -4.54
C PHE A 367 19.44 -22.18 -4.70
N GLY A 368 19.70 -23.46 -4.41
CA GLY A 368 21.06 -24.00 -4.42
C GLY A 368 22.01 -23.19 -3.51
N ASP A 369 23.20 -22.86 -4.01
CA ASP A 369 24.20 -22.08 -3.27
C ASP A 369 23.69 -20.65 -2.94
N PHE A 370 22.78 -20.08 -3.75
CA PHE A 370 22.15 -18.77 -3.50
C PHE A 370 21.34 -18.74 -2.21
N PHE A 371 20.98 -19.90 -1.66
CA PHE A 371 20.34 -19.98 -0.36
C PHE A 371 21.15 -19.33 0.75
N GLN A 372 22.48 -19.45 0.72
CA GLN A 372 23.38 -18.82 1.70
C GLN A 372 23.35 -17.29 1.62
N LEU A 373 23.02 -16.73 0.46
CA LEU A 373 22.98 -15.29 0.23
C LEU A 373 21.76 -14.62 0.87
N LEU A 374 20.80 -15.39 1.38
CA LEU A 374 19.62 -14.87 2.06
C LEU A 374 19.93 -14.39 3.49
N ASP A 375 21.07 -14.75 4.08
CA ASP A 375 21.55 -14.12 5.31
C ASP A 375 22.06 -12.70 4.95
N ARG A 376 21.45 -11.66 5.55
CA ARG A 376 21.74 -10.24 5.26
C ARG A 376 22.45 -9.57 6.42
N ASP A 377 23.43 -8.72 6.10
CA ASP A 377 24.13 -7.88 7.06
C ASP A 377 23.31 -6.64 7.47
N GLY A 378 23.85 -5.82 8.36
CA GLY A 378 23.21 -4.58 8.81
C GLY A 378 22.97 -3.53 7.71
N ASN A 379 23.62 -3.67 6.54
CA ASN A 379 23.41 -2.84 5.35
C ASN A 379 22.49 -3.52 4.33
N TYR A 380 21.83 -4.60 4.71
CA TYR A 380 20.91 -5.38 3.89
C TYR A 380 21.52 -6.02 2.64
N LYS A 381 22.85 -6.14 2.55
CA LYS A 381 23.55 -6.97 1.57
C LYS A 381 23.72 -8.39 2.11
N SER A 382 23.95 -9.37 1.23
CA SER A 382 24.32 -10.71 1.73
C SER A 382 25.52 -10.63 2.66
N GLU A 383 25.40 -11.23 3.85
CA GLU A 383 26.50 -11.34 4.83
C GLU A 383 27.64 -12.18 4.28
N TYR A 384 27.30 -13.22 3.55
CA TYR A 384 28.26 -14.14 2.93
C TYR A 384 28.28 -13.96 1.42
N LYS A 385 29.40 -14.36 0.83
CA LYS A 385 29.58 -14.47 -0.62
C LYS A 385 29.65 -15.94 -1.01
N ILE A 386 29.17 -16.25 -2.21
CA ILE A 386 29.33 -17.57 -2.81
C ILE A 386 30.21 -17.47 -4.06
N SER A 387 30.88 -18.57 -4.43
CA SER A 387 31.56 -18.69 -5.70
C SER A 387 30.57 -18.98 -6.83
N THR A 388 30.76 -18.41 -8.00
CA THR A 388 29.95 -18.72 -9.18
C THR A 388 30.49 -19.94 -9.91
N SER A 389 29.61 -20.65 -10.63
CA SER A 389 30.08 -21.62 -11.64
C SER A 389 30.82 -20.90 -12.79
N GLU A 390 31.62 -21.65 -13.53
CA GLU A 390 32.32 -21.08 -14.70
C GLU A 390 31.33 -20.50 -15.72
N ASP A 391 30.21 -21.16 -15.93
CA ASP A 391 29.17 -20.73 -16.87
C ASP A 391 28.56 -19.41 -16.45
N LEU A 392 28.24 -19.24 -15.16
CA LEU A 392 27.70 -18.01 -14.62
C LEU A 392 28.73 -16.89 -14.65
N THR A 393 30.02 -17.19 -14.35
CA THR A 393 31.14 -16.25 -14.48
C THR A 393 31.26 -15.73 -15.91
N ARG A 394 31.24 -16.63 -16.91
CA ARG A 394 31.30 -16.25 -18.34
C ARG A 394 30.08 -15.40 -18.73
N TYR A 395 28.90 -15.75 -18.23
CA TYR A 395 27.69 -14.97 -18.46
C TYR A 395 27.83 -13.54 -17.91
N PHE A 396 28.28 -13.36 -16.67
CA PHE A 396 28.50 -12.05 -16.08
C PHE A 396 29.56 -11.24 -16.82
N LYS A 397 30.72 -11.86 -17.18
CA LYS A 397 31.77 -11.21 -17.99
C LYS A 397 31.22 -10.71 -19.35
N LYS A 398 30.29 -11.45 -19.96
CA LYS A 398 29.64 -11.03 -21.21
C LYS A 398 28.59 -9.93 -21.01
N THR A 399 27.90 -9.94 -19.88
CA THR A 399 26.77 -9.05 -19.58
C THR A 399 27.22 -7.66 -19.13
N PHE A 400 28.34 -7.58 -18.41
CA PHE A 400 28.89 -6.32 -17.88
C PHE A 400 30.15 -5.91 -18.65
N ASN A 401 30.08 -4.79 -19.36
CA ASN A 401 31.21 -4.20 -20.05
C ASN A 401 32.05 -3.32 -19.12
N GLN A 402 33.30 -3.05 -19.48
CA GLN A 402 34.19 -2.17 -18.68
C GLN A 402 33.69 -0.71 -18.64
N ASP A 403 32.90 -0.30 -19.61
CA ASP A 403 32.32 1.04 -19.75
C ASP A 403 30.94 1.16 -19.08
N GLU A 404 30.52 0.17 -18.29
CA GLU A 404 29.22 0.22 -17.54
C GLU A 404 29.29 1.33 -16.49
N GLU A 405 28.31 2.24 -16.49
CA GLU A 405 28.24 3.41 -15.59
C GLU A 405 28.41 3.05 -14.09
N ASN A 406 27.92 1.87 -13.68
CA ASN A 406 27.97 1.39 -12.30
C ASN A 406 28.94 0.20 -12.10
N ILE A 407 30.02 0.14 -12.87
CA ILE A 407 30.93 -1.02 -12.87
C ILE A 407 31.56 -1.31 -11.51
N ASP A 408 31.83 -0.29 -10.70
CA ASP A 408 32.36 -0.47 -9.35
C ASP A 408 31.34 -1.15 -8.43
N ASN A 409 30.06 -0.78 -8.52
CA ASN A 409 28.99 -1.46 -7.81
C ASN A 409 28.88 -2.93 -8.23
N VAL A 410 28.96 -3.21 -9.52
CA VAL A 410 28.95 -4.57 -10.07
C VAL A 410 30.12 -5.39 -9.52
N LYS A 411 31.35 -4.85 -9.58
CA LYS A 411 32.57 -5.52 -9.09
C LYS A 411 32.56 -5.74 -7.57
N ASN A 412 31.96 -4.83 -6.81
CA ASN A 412 31.79 -4.99 -5.36
C ASN A 412 30.90 -6.18 -4.99
N HIS A 413 29.97 -6.57 -5.86
CA HIS A 413 29.05 -7.68 -5.63
C HIS A 413 29.47 -8.99 -6.33
N LEU A 414 30.09 -8.89 -7.51
CA LEU A 414 30.46 -10.05 -8.30
C LEU A 414 31.99 -10.38 -8.25
N GLY A 415 32.79 -9.56 -7.58
CA GLY A 415 34.25 -9.66 -7.57
C GLY A 415 34.90 -9.12 -8.84
N GLN A 416 36.21 -8.86 -8.79
CA GLN A 416 36.97 -8.32 -9.93
C GLN A 416 36.90 -9.25 -11.14
N GLU A 417 36.88 -10.56 -10.92
CA GLU A 417 36.83 -11.60 -11.95
C GLU A 417 35.43 -12.13 -12.22
N TYR A 418 34.36 -11.51 -11.62
CA TYR A 418 32.96 -11.96 -11.71
C TYR A 418 32.73 -13.39 -11.22
N ASN A 419 33.58 -13.87 -10.32
CA ASN A 419 33.61 -15.24 -9.83
C ASN A 419 32.99 -15.44 -8.46
N GLN A 420 32.31 -14.43 -7.96
CA GLN A 420 31.52 -14.47 -6.70
C GLN A 420 30.18 -13.78 -6.86
N VAL A 421 29.27 -14.00 -5.91
CA VAL A 421 27.99 -13.27 -5.82
C VAL A 421 27.74 -12.85 -4.40
N ILE A 422 27.29 -11.60 -4.25
CA ILE A 422 26.66 -11.00 -3.07
C ILE A 422 25.36 -10.36 -3.55
N LEU A 423 24.22 -10.68 -2.93
CA LEU A 423 22.96 -10.00 -3.29
C LEU A 423 22.99 -8.56 -2.79
N PRO A 424 22.65 -7.58 -3.64
CA PRO A 424 22.68 -6.17 -3.27
C PRO A 424 21.48 -5.79 -2.39
N ALA A 425 21.60 -4.68 -1.67
CA ALA A 425 20.59 -4.18 -0.76
C ALA A 425 19.28 -3.76 -1.46
N ASN A 426 19.32 -3.45 -2.74
CA ASN A 426 18.17 -3.05 -3.55
C ASN A 426 17.43 -4.25 -4.20
N LEU A 427 17.77 -5.50 -3.85
CA LEU A 427 17.08 -6.71 -4.33
C LEU A 427 16.28 -7.37 -3.22
N PHE A 428 14.97 -7.41 -3.39
CA PHE A 428 13.99 -7.97 -2.48
C PHE A 428 13.44 -9.29 -3.02
N ILE A 429 13.08 -10.21 -2.13
CA ILE A 429 12.46 -11.49 -2.49
C ILE A 429 11.29 -11.75 -1.56
N TRP A 430 10.06 -11.66 -2.08
CA TRP A 430 8.85 -11.98 -1.31
C TRP A 430 8.22 -13.24 -1.82
N ALA A 431 7.61 -14.01 -0.93
CA ALA A 431 6.97 -15.25 -1.29
C ALA A 431 5.59 -15.39 -0.66
N THR A 432 4.72 -16.20 -1.30
CA THR A 432 3.49 -16.69 -0.69
C THR A 432 3.59 -18.16 -0.37
N MET A 433 2.90 -18.59 0.68
CA MET A 433 2.86 -19.98 1.11
C MET A 433 1.46 -20.37 1.59
N ASN A 434 0.97 -21.50 1.12
CA ASN A 434 -0.18 -22.21 1.68
C ASN A 434 0.33 -23.39 2.51
N SER A 435 0.06 -23.40 3.80
CA SER A 435 0.57 -24.44 4.70
C SER A 435 -0.24 -25.74 4.64
N ALA A 436 -1.50 -25.67 4.20
CA ALA A 436 -2.48 -26.76 4.30
C ALA A 436 -2.74 -27.52 3.00
N ASP A 437 -2.24 -27.05 1.87
CA ASP A 437 -2.50 -27.70 0.59
C ASP A 437 -1.93 -29.12 0.53
N GLN A 438 -2.65 -30.02 -0.11
CA GLN A 438 -2.17 -31.36 -0.44
C GLN A 438 -1.04 -31.23 -1.48
N GLY A 439 0.08 -31.92 -1.22
CA GLY A 439 1.24 -31.91 -2.13
C GLY A 439 2.21 -30.73 -1.94
N VAL A 440 2.08 -29.97 -0.85
CA VAL A 440 3.12 -29.02 -0.44
C VAL A 440 4.17 -29.71 0.42
N MET A 441 5.42 -29.27 0.28
CA MET A 441 6.54 -29.76 1.07
C MET A 441 6.76 -28.90 2.31
N PRO A 442 7.12 -29.49 3.46
CA PRO A 442 7.52 -28.71 4.63
C PRO A 442 8.81 -27.96 4.31
N ILE A 443 8.81 -26.66 4.63
CA ILE A 443 10.01 -25.84 4.55
C ILE A 443 10.81 -26.06 5.84
N ASP A 444 12.10 -26.38 5.70
CA ASP A 444 12.99 -26.62 6.84
C ASP A 444 13.24 -25.37 7.65
N THR A 445 13.70 -25.54 8.91
CA THR A 445 13.93 -24.45 9.85
C THR A 445 15.08 -23.54 9.40
N ALA A 446 16.12 -24.09 8.77
CA ALA A 446 17.25 -23.31 8.28
C ALA A 446 16.83 -22.36 7.15
N PHE A 447 15.89 -22.80 6.31
CA PHE A 447 15.29 -21.94 5.28
C PHE A 447 14.41 -20.86 5.92
N LYS A 448 13.49 -21.25 6.84
CA LYS A 448 12.55 -20.30 7.46
C LYS A 448 13.24 -19.17 8.22
N ARG A 449 14.34 -19.44 8.93
CA ARG A 449 15.05 -18.43 9.73
C ARG A 449 15.60 -17.25 8.94
N ARG A 450 15.75 -17.41 7.61
CA ARG A 450 16.25 -16.36 6.71
C ARG A 450 15.15 -15.46 6.16
N TRP A 451 13.90 -15.72 6.56
CA TRP A 451 12.73 -15.02 6.07
C TRP A 451 11.95 -14.39 7.22
N GLU A 452 11.45 -13.20 7.00
CA GLU A 452 10.40 -12.67 7.84
C GLU A 452 9.08 -13.33 7.48
N MET A 453 8.37 -13.82 8.50
CA MET A 453 7.11 -14.54 8.34
C MET A 453 5.93 -13.63 8.66
N GLU A 454 5.15 -13.22 7.64
CA GLU A 454 3.94 -12.41 7.82
C GLU A 454 2.69 -13.30 7.73
N TYR A 455 2.05 -13.50 8.88
CA TYR A 455 0.79 -14.23 8.92
C TYR A 455 -0.36 -13.33 8.42
N ILE A 456 -1.13 -13.83 7.45
CA ILE A 456 -2.34 -13.16 6.96
C ILE A 456 -3.55 -13.74 7.66
N HIS A 457 -4.13 -12.95 8.56
CA HIS A 457 -5.26 -13.35 9.38
C HIS A 457 -6.46 -13.79 8.52
N ILE A 458 -7.16 -14.84 8.97
CA ILE A 458 -8.25 -15.48 8.22
C ILE A 458 -9.43 -14.54 7.95
N ASP A 459 -9.67 -13.60 8.86
CA ASP A 459 -10.75 -12.61 8.79
C ASP A 459 -10.27 -11.23 8.28
N LYS A 460 -9.07 -11.15 7.70
CA LYS A 460 -8.58 -9.89 7.14
C LYS A 460 -9.54 -9.32 6.12
N ASN A 461 -9.88 -8.02 6.29
CA ASN A 461 -10.81 -7.26 5.43
C ASN A 461 -12.26 -7.81 5.43
N GLU A 462 -12.70 -8.54 6.46
CA GLU A 462 -14.07 -9.05 6.54
C GLU A 462 -15.13 -7.94 6.59
N GLU A 463 -14.75 -6.76 7.11
CA GLU A 463 -15.60 -5.57 7.16
C GLU A 463 -16.10 -5.12 5.77
N LEU A 464 -15.33 -5.41 4.71
CA LEU A 464 -15.70 -5.07 3.33
C LEU A 464 -16.80 -5.97 2.75
N ILE A 465 -17.05 -7.13 3.37
CA ILE A 465 -18.05 -8.11 2.94
C ILE A 465 -19.13 -8.37 4.00
N LYS A 466 -19.01 -7.77 5.18
CA LYS A 466 -19.94 -7.94 6.29
C LYS A 466 -21.34 -7.45 5.90
N GLY A 467 -22.36 -8.27 6.12
CA GLY A 467 -23.74 -7.96 5.79
C GLY A 467 -24.12 -8.10 4.30
N LYS A 468 -23.13 -8.23 3.41
CA LYS A 468 -23.32 -8.33 1.95
C LYS A 468 -23.34 -9.78 1.46
N TYR A 469 -23.64 -9.96 0.19
CA TYR A 469 -23.50 -11.23 -0.56
C TYR A 469 -24.32 -12.37 0.07
N GLN A 470 -25.65 -12.20 0.03
CA GLN A 470 -26.60 -13.18 0.57
C GLN A 470 -26.90 -14.27 -0.45
N PHE A 471 -27.11 -15.49 0.03
CA PHE A 471 -27.60 -16.61 -0.75
C PHE A 471 -28.67 -17.38 0.01
N ASN A 472 -29.51 -18.12 -0.73
CA ASN A 472 -30.57 -18.93 -0.14
C ASN A 472 -29.99 -20.22 0.44
N ILE A 473 -30.40 -20.58 1.63
CA ILE A 473 -30.01 -21.82 2.29
C ILE A 473 -31.28 -22.57 2.72
N GLY A 474 -31.76 -23.46 1.84
CA GLY A 474 -33.09 -24.04 1.93
C GLY A 474 -34.16 -23.14 1.31
N LYS A 475 -35.45 -23.42 1.59
CA LYS A 475 -36.57 -22.77 0.89
C LYS A 475 -36.79 -21.30 1.28
N ASP A 476 -36.63 -20.98 2.58
CA ASP A 476 -37.10 -19.68 3.13
C ASP A 476 -36.00 -18.93 3.90
N ASN A 477 -34.79 -19.43 3.95
CA ASN A 477 -33.73 -18.85 4.76
C ASN A 477 -32.65 -18.20 3.90
N LYS A 478 -32.15 -17.05 4.32
CA LYS A 478 -30.99 -16.38 3.71
C LYS A 478 -29.87 -16.23 4.72
N ILE A 479 -28.64 -16.35 4.24
CA ILE A 479 -27.44 -16.12 5.05
C ILE A 479 -26.41 -15.39 4.19
N THR A 480 -25.59 -14.53 4.80
CA THR A 480 -24.48 -13.91 4.10
C THR A 480 -23.30 -14.88 3.98
N TRP A 481 -22.50 -14.71 2.93
CA TRP A 481 -21.26 -15.46 2.77
C TRP A 481 -20.36 -15.38 4.01
N ASN A 482 -20.18 -14.17 4.58
CA ASN A 482 -19.31 -13.99 5.74
C ASN A 482 -19.81 -14.72 6.99
N ASP A 483 -21.11 -14.65 7.28
CA ASP A 483 -21.69 -15.32 8.45
C ASP A 483 -21.61 -16.85 8.30
N PHE A 484 -21.91 -17.36 7.10
CA PHE A 484 -21.82 -18.80 6.79
C PHE A 484 -20.38 -19.30 6.96
N ARG A 485 -19.42 -18.62 6.34
CA ARG A 485 -18.00 -18.94 6.43
C ARG A 485 -17.50 -18.96 7.87
N LYS A 486 -17.76 -17.88 8.63
CA LYS A 486 -17.30 -17.76 10.02
C LYS A 486 -17.92 -18.82 10.92
N THR A 487 -19.19 -19.12 10.74
CA THR A 487 -19.86 -20.13 11.57
C THR A 487 -19.27 -21.52 11.34
N ILE A 488 -18.99 -21.87 10.08
CA ILE A 488 -18.34 -23.13 9.74
C ILE A 488 -16.89 -23.15 10.27
N ASN A 489 -16.11 -22.12 10.07
CA ASN A 489 -14.74 -22.04 10.56
C ASN A 489 -14.68 -22.19 12.09
N ASN A 490 -15.52 -21.46 12.82
CA ASN A 490 -15.59 -21.54 14.28
C ASN A 490 -16.03 -22.95 14.75
N TYR A 491 -16.91 -23.59 14.02
CA TYR A 491 -17.30 -24.95 14.34
C TYR A 491 -16.15 -25.95 14.12
N LEU A 492 -15.47 -25.86 12.99
CA LEU A 492 -14.35 -26.74 12.62
C LEU A 492 -13.16 -26.61 13.59
N SER A 493 -12.81 -25.40 13.99
CA SER A 493 -11.70 -25.14 14.91
C SER A 493 -12.00 -25.48 16.36
N SER A 494 -13.25 -25.30 16.80
CA SER A 494 -13.67 -25.55 18.20
C SER A 494 -14.14 -26.97 18.47
N SER A 495 -14.40 -27.78 17.43
CA SER A 495 -14.91 -29.15 17.59
C SER A 495 -13.87 -30.06 18.22
N ALA A 496 -14.18 -30.63 19.37
CA ALA A 496 -13.28 -31.57 20.07
C ALA A 496 -12.97 -32.83 19.26
N SER A 497 -13.88 -33.25 18.38
CA SER A 497 -13.77 -34.47 17.57
C SER A 497 -12.99 -34.25 16.25
N MET A 498 -12.88 -33.00 15.74
CA MET A 498 -12.26 -32.73 14.45
C MET A 498 -10.98 -31.90 14.57
N LYS A 499 -10.96 -30.84 15.39
CA LYS A 499 -9.81 -29.94 15.61
C LYS A 499 -9.05 -29.57 14.33
N ILE A 500 -9.79 -29.07 13.34
CA ILE A 500 -9.21 -28.68 12.05
C ILE A 500 -8.27 -27.49 12.26
N ASN A 501 -7.06 -27.61 11.72
CA ASN A 501 -6.06 -26.53 11.78
C ASN A 501 -6.54 -25.29 11.01
N GLU A 502 -6.15 -24.12 11.49
CA GLU A 502 -6.56 -22.84 10.94
C GLU A 502 -6.18 -22.68 9.46
N ASP A 503 -5.08 -23.25 9.04
CA ASP A 503 -4.57 -23.21 7.67
C ASP A 503 -5.51 -23.90 6.64
N LYS A 504 -6.44 -24.77 7.11
CA LYS A 504 -7.49 -25.41 6.30
C LYS A 504 -8.83 -24.68 6.36
N LEU A 505 -8.93 -23.61 7.12
CA LEU A 505 -10.17 -22.83 7.22
C LEU A 505 -10.32 -21.88 6.03
N MET A 506 -11.49 -21.33 5.84
CA MET A 506 -11.80 -20.47 4.70
C MET A 506 -11.56 -19.00 5.03
N GLY A 507 -10.65 -18.35 4.32
CA GLY A 507 -10.44 -16.90 4.41
C GLY A 507 -11.59 -16.08 3.83
N THR A 508 -11.58 -14.78 4.08
CA THR A 508 -12.61 -13.79 3.65
C THR A 508 -12.93 -13.90 2.15
N TYR A 509 -11.90 -14.06 1.32
CA TYR A 509 -12.01 -14.17 -0.14
C TYR A 509 -11.79 -15.58 -0.67
N PHE A 510 -12.19 -16.60 0.09
CA PHE A 510 -12.24 -17.98 -0.42
C PHE A 510 -13.08 -18.05 -1.68
N ILE A 511 -14.22 -17.30 -1.71
CA ILE A 511 -14.86 -16.88 -2.95
C ILE A 511 -14.29 -15.49 -3.28
N SER A 512 -13.75 -15.33 -4.49
CA SER A 512 -13.08 -14.08 -4.88
C SER A 512 -14.01 -12.87 -4.78
N LYS A 513 -13.48 -11.70 -4.41
CA LYS A 513 -14.25 -10.44 -4.35
C LYS A 513 -14.97 -10.18 -5.67
N LYS A 514 -14.30 -10.34 -6.81
CA LYS A 514 -14.89 -10.20 -8.14
C LYS A 514 -16.11 -11.09 -8.34
N THR A 515 -16.05 -12.35 -7.89
CA THR A 515 -17.18 -13.29 -7.99
C THR A 515 -18.33 -12.89 -7.07
N LEU A 516 -18.03 -12.46 -5.84
CA LEU A 516 -19.04 -11.99 -4.91
C LEU A 516 -19.77 -10.75 -5.44
N GLU A 517 -19.06 -9.76 -5.95
CA GLU A 517 -19.62 -8.55 -6.56
C GLU A 517 -20.44 -8.87 -7.82
N GLN A 518 -19.97 -9.78 -8.67
CA GLN A 518 -20.68 -10.19 -9.88
C GLN A 518 -22.06 -10.79 -9.59
N TYR A 519 -22.20 -11.51 -8.49
CA TYR A 519 -23.43 -12.24 -8.14
C TYR A 519 -24.14 -11.67 -6.88
N GLU A 520 -23.84 -10.44 -6.50
CA GLU A 520 -24.41 -9.79 -5.32
C GLU A 520 -25.95 -9.80 -5.33
N ASN A 521 -26.56 -9.50 -6.49
CA ASN A 521 -28.01 -9.47 -6.69
C ASN A 521 -28.57 -10.77 -7.33
N GLN A 522 -27.78 -11.85 -7.33
CA GLN A 522 -28.17 -13.14 -7.92
C GLN A 522 -27.98 -14.30 -6.92
N PRO A 523 -28.82 -14.39 -5.87
CA PRO A 523 -28.67 -15.38 -4.79
C PRO A 523 -28.61 -16.84 -5.26
N ALA A 524 -29.32 -17.17 -6.34
CA ALA A 524 -29.35 -18.51 -6.90
C ALA A 524 -28.00 -18.89 -7.57
N GLU A 525 -27.38 -17.95 -8.26
CA GLU A 525 -26.04 -18.16 -8.87
C GLU A 525 -24.97 -18.22 -7.79
N LEU A 526 -25.05 -17.36 -6.78
CA LEU A 526 -24.14 -17.43 -5.63
C LEU A 526 -24.26 -18.78 -4.90
N LEU A 527 -25.46 -19.33 -4.75
CA LEU A 527 -25.68 -20.65 -4.19
C LEU A 527 -24.98 -21.75 -4.99
N LYS A 528 -24.99 -21.69 -6.33
CA LYS A 528 -24.24 -22.64 -7.17
C LYS A 528 -22.74 -22.58 -6.89
N ILE A 529 -22.20 -21.37 -6.72
CA ILE A 529 -20.78 -21.18 -6.37
C ILE A 529 -20.49 -21.74 -4.98
N ILE A 530 -21.35 -21.48 -4.00
CA ILE A 530 -21.24 -22.07 -2.66
C ILE A 530 -21.16 -23.60 -2.74
N LYS A 531 -22.07 -24.23 -3.49
CA LYS A 531 -22.04 -25.69 -3.66
C LYS A 531 -20.75 -26.17 -4.33
N ASN A 532 -20.44 -25.64 -5.48
CA ASN A 532 -19.35 -26.15 -6.31
C ASN A 532 -17.96 -25.82 -5.76
N LYS A 533 -17.82 -24.79 -4.96
CA LYS A 533 -16.53 -24.37 -4.41
C LYS A 533 -16.42 -24.65 -2.91
N VAL A 534 -17.39 -24.21 -2.13
CA VAL A 534 -17.31 -24.26 -0.66
C VAL A 534 -17.69 -25.66 -0.15
N LEU A 535 -18.87 -26.17 -0.52
CA LEU A 535 -19.27 -27.51 -0.08
C LEU A 535 -18.35 -28.60 -0.65
N TYR A 536 -17.86 -28.41 -1.88
CA TYR A 536 -16.89 -29.36 -2.47
C TYR A 536 -15.57 -29.35 -1.67
N TYR A 537 -15.04 -28.18 -1.35
CA TYR A 537 -13.84 -28.04 -0.52
C TYR A 537 -14.01 -28.68 0.86
N LEU A 538 -15.13 -28.41 1.52
CA LEU A 538 -15.43 -29.04 2.80
C LEU A 538 -15.50 -30.57 2.66
N PHE A 539 -16.23 -31.06 1.66
CA PHE A 539 -16.49 -32.48 1.46
C PHE A 539 -15.22 -33.26 1.08
N ASP A 540 -14.41 -32.77 0.16
CA ASP A 540 -13.28 -33.54 -0.40
C ASP A 540 -11.93 -33.26 0.28
N ASP A 541 -11.74 -32.08 0.84
CA ASP A 541 -10.46 -31.68 1.48
C ASP A 541 -10.56 -31.60 3.01
N VAL A 542 -11.37 -30.69 3.54
CA VAL A 542 -11.32 -30.31 4.96
C VAL A 542 -11.82 -31.42 5.87
N VAL A 543 -13.04 -31.92 5.62
CA VAL A 543 -13.69 -32.91 6.47
C VAL A 543 -13.72 -34.31 5.85
N LYS A 544 -12.88 -34.61 4.87
CA LYS A 544 -12.82 -35.91 4.22
C LYS A 544 -12.75 -37.09 5.20
N PRO A 545 -11.90 -37.06 6.25
CA PRO A 545 -11.87 -38.11 7.28
C PRO A 545 -12.99 -37.98 8.32
N TYR A 546 -13.74 -36.89 8.35
CA TYR A 546 -14.76 -36.57 9.36
C TYR A 546 -16.15 -36.33 8.77
N ARG A 547 -16.42 -36.82 7.55
CA ARG A 547 -17.70 -36.56 6.86
C ARG A 547 -18.91 -36.99 7.68
N SER A 548 -18.86 -38.14 8.32
CA SER A 548 -19.93 -38.67 9.18
C SER A 548 -20.14 -37.87 10.47
N THR A 549 -19.14 -37.12 10.89
CA THR A 549 -19.21 -36.24 12.09
C THR A 549 -19.68 -34.85 11.72
N PHE A 550 -19.30 -34.36 10.54
CA PHE A 550 -19.60 -32.98 10.11
C PHE A 550 -20.96 -32.89 9.43
N PHE A 551 -21.34 -33.87 8.60
CA PHE A 551 -22.63 -33.92 7.94
C PHE A 551 -23.63 -34.77 8.71
N ALA A 552 -24.90 -34.51 8.53
CA ALA A 552 -25.99 -35.34 9.07
C ALA A 552 -25.99 -36.74 8.44
N SER A 553 -26.42 -37.71 9.20
CA SER A 553 -26.46 -39.10 8.78
C SER A 553 -27.20 -39.25 7.43
N ASN A 554 -26.60 -40.02 6.51
CA ASN A 554 -27.12 -40.31 5.16
C ASN A 554 -27.38 -39.06 4.27
N LYS A 555 -26.86 -37.89 4.58
CA LYS A 555 -27.04 -36.66 3.77
C LYS A 555 -25.87 -36.39 2.82
N ALA A 556 -24.69 -36.97 3.04
CA ALA A 556 -23.46 -36.65 2.32
C ALA A 556 -22.61 -37.90 2.00
N ASN A 557 -23.23 -39.01 1.57
CA ASN A 557 -22.50 -40.22 1.14
C ASN A 557 -21.75 -39.96 -0.17
N THR A 558 -22.33 -39.18 -1.06
CA THR A 558 -21.72 -38.70 -2.29
C THR A 558 -21.85 -37.21 -2.40
N PHE A 559 -20.98 -36.55 -3.17
CA PHE A 559 -21.07 -35.11 -3.39
C PHE A 559 -22.38 -34.69 -4.08
N LEU A 560 -22.82 -35.47 -5.05
CA LEU A 560 -24.13 -35.23 -5.71
C LEU A 560 -25.29 -35.29 -4.71
N GLN A 561 -25.28 -36.29 -3.83
CA GLN A 561 -26.30 -36.41 -2.78
C GLN A 561 -26.25 -35.21 -1.83
N LEU A 562 -25.05 -34.76 -1.43
CA LEU A 562 -24.87 -33.54 -0.62
C LEU A 562 -25.47 -32.30 -1.30
N CYS A 563 -25.18 -32.10 -2.59
CA CYS A 563 -25.71 -30.97 -3.35
C CYS A 563 -27.25 -30.98 -3.40
N ASN A 564 -27.84 -32.13 -3.74
CA ASN A 564 -29.29 -32.29 -3.82
C ASN A 564 -29.97 -32.08 -2.46
N ASN A 565 -29.39 -32.61 -1.40
CA ASN A 565 -29.90 -32.39 -0.04
C ASN A 565 -29.73 -30.94 0.42
N PHE A 566 -28.63 -30.26 0.03
CA PHE A 566 -28.42 -28.87 0.35
C PHE A 566 -29.46 -27.94 -0.33
N ASP A 567 -29.86 -28.26 -1.56
CA ASP A 567 -30.91 -27.53 -2.26
C ASP A 567 -32.28 -27.71 -1.58
N ASN A 568 -32.57 -28.91 -1.07
CA ASN A 568 -33.87 -29.24 -0.47
C ASN A 568 -33.96 -28.87 1.01
N ASP A 569 -32.93 -29.23 1.78
CA ASP A 569 -32.93 -29.18 3.25
C ASP A 569 -32.05 -28.05 3.81
N GLY A 570 -31.30 -27.35 2.95
CA GLY A 570 -30.39 -26.26 3.36
C GLY A 570 -29.40 -26.69 4.44
N ILE A 571 -29.47 -26.04 5.60
CA ILE A 571 -28.62 -26.35 6.76
C ILE A 571 -28.86 -27.74 7.35
N GLY A 572 -29.95 -28.43 6.97
CA GLY A 572 -30.25 -29.80 7.41
C GLY A 572 -29.25 -30.84 6.93
N VAL A 573 -28.31 -30.51 6.04
CA VAL A 573 -27.21 -31.39 5.63
C VAL A 573 -26.10 -31.50 6.66
N PHE A 574 -26.02 -30.53 7.59
CA PHE A 574 -25.00 -30.51 8.64
C PHE A 574 -25.49 -31.26 9.88
N ASN A 575 -24.57 -31.65 10.73
CA ASN A 575 -24.90 -32.25 12.02
C ASN A 575 -25.71 -31.27 12.90
N ASP A 576 -26.33 -31.79 13.96
CA ASP A 576 -27.25 -31.00 14.77
C ASP A 576 -26.57 -29.81 15.47
N ASP A 577 -25.33 -29.93 15.92
CA ASP A 577 -24.60 -28.85 16.58
C ASP A 577 -24.35 -27.66 15.64
N LEU A 578 -23.87 -27.92 14.43
CA LEU A 578 -23.62 -26.87 13.43
C LEU A 578 -24.94 -26.28 12.92
N LYS A 579 -25.96 -27.13 12.73
CA LYS A 579 -27.31 -26.71 12.36
C LYS A 579 -27.90 -25.70 13.37
N VAL A 580 -27.77 -25.98 14.69
CA VAL A 580 -28.20 -25.06 15.75
C VAL A 580 -27.46 -23.73 15.67
N LYS A 581 -26.14 -23.74 15.45
CA LYS A 581 -25.35 -22.50 15.32
C LYS A 581 -25.76 -21.66 14.11
N LEU A 582 -25.97 -22.28 12.95
CA LEU A 582 -26.44 -21.60 11.74
C LEU A 582 -27.85 -21.04 11.90
N ASN A 583 -28.77 -21.81 12.51
CA ASN A 583 -30.13 -21.34 12.80
C ASN A 583 -30.16 -20.09 13.68
N LYS A 584 -29.31 -20.01 14.71
CA LYS A 584 -29.23 -18.83 15.58
C LYS A 584 -28.88 -17.55 14.80
N ILE A 585 -28.05 -17.67 13.76
CA ILE A 585 -27.64 -16.52 12.93
C ILE A 585 -28.77 -16.12 11.98
N ILE A 586 -29.43 -17.10 11.36
CA ILE A 586 -30.56 -16.88 10.47
C ILE A 586 -31.71 -16.18 11.23
N GLN A 587 -32.04 -16.65 12.44
CA GLN A 587 -33.13 -16.08 13.27
C GLN A 587 -32.83 -14.67 13.80
N ARG A 588 -31.59 -14.35 14.15
CA ARG A 588 -31.19 -13.00 14.59
C ARG A 588 -31.48 -11.94 13.53
N LYS A 589 -31.30 -12.26 12.26
CA LYS A 589 -31.55 -11.33 11.15
C LYS A 589 -33.04 -11.15 10.81
N THR A 590 -33.88 -12.07 11.22
CA THR A 590 -35.35 -11.91 11.08
C THR A 590 -35.99 -11.09 12.21
N THR A 591 -35.24 -10.86 13.31
CA THR A 591 -35.76 -10.15 14.50
C THR A 591 -35.15 -8.75 14.70
N GLU A 592 -34.11 -8.37 13.98
CA GLU A 592 -33.61 -6.98 13.97
C GLU A 592 -34.44 -6.18 12.96
N PRO A 593 -35.20 -5.12 13.38
CA PRO A 593 -35.86 -4.22 12.45
C PRO A 593 -34.79 -3.52 11.61
N GLU A 594 -35.04 -3.39 10.31
CA GLU A 594 -34.29 -2.51 9.42
C GLU A 594 -34.21 -1.13 10.08
N THR A 595 -33.02 -0.67 10.43
CA THR A 595 -32.79 0.67 10.96
C THR A 595 -33.23 1.68 9.91
N GLU A 596 -33.95 2.72 10.32
CA GLU A 596 -34.59 3.74 9.47
C GLU A 596 -33.61 4.54 8.57
N ASP A 597 -32.29 4.24 8.60
CA ASP A 597 -31.29 4.95 7.82
C ASP A 597 -31.22 4.54 6.32
N GLU A 598 -31.99 3.54 5.87
CA GLU A 598 -32.05 3.15 4.44
C GLU A 598 -33.23 3.79 3.67
N LYS A 599 -34.11 4.55 4.31
CA LYS A 599 -35.28 5.18 3.66
C LYS A 599 -35.06 6.60 3.14
N GLU A 600 -33.93 7.25 3.45
CA GLU A 600 -33.66 8.62 2.98
C GLU A 600 -32.78 8.69 1.70
N LEU A 601 -32.58 7.59 1.00
CA LEU A 601 -31.81 7.57 -0.25
C LEU A 601 -32.66 7.29 -1.51
N GLU A 602 -33.97 7.19 -1.39
CA GLU A 602 -34.90 6.99 -2.54
C GLU A 602 -35.94 8.13 -2.72
N GLU A 603 -35.75 9.32 -2.10
CA GLU A 603 -36.50 10.53 -2.49
C GLU A 603 -35.60 11.63 -3.10
#